data_26f684ed0ee126231435b8dcc09b4766
#
_entry.id   26f684ed0ee126231435b8dcc09b4766
#
_cell.length_a   1.000
_cell.length_b   1.000
_cell.length_c   1.000
_cell.angle_alpha   90.00
_cell.angle_beta   90.00
_cell.angle_gamma   90.00
#
_symmetry.space_group_name_H-M   'P 1'
#
loop_
_entity.id
_entity.type
_entity.pdbx_description
1 polymer ?
#
loop_
_entity_poly.entity_id
_entity_poly.type
_entity_poly.pdbx_seq_one_letter_code
_entity_poly.pdbx_strand_id
1 'polypeptide(L)'
;MNDSVDLSAIRVGLHDEIFQGSQPVLAGIDATSTYCYLLAAEDHRDRDTWAIHLLDLRARGLHPDYTVADAGSGLRAGQKIAWPDTPCHGDVFHIQQEFETLVNIWARIASGTRAKREALETRLANPRRRCHDDILMVELAALHQLEAGAHQRADDLRTLARWLERDVLSLAGPERRTRQEMYDFIVDELHQREHEDPPRIGALRRALLNQRDDLLAFAGVLDEKLDAIARTAVVPHHLVRATCLLHRKPDSSTIFWQGWNRLHAAMGRKFHEVWAAVSQAMGSTPRSSSMVENLNSRLRTCLTLRRHLDGGKTWLGLLQFFFNHRRFVRSRCGERTGKSPREVMTGHNHPHWLTLLGLGPLQPLRV
;
A
#
# COMPACT_ATOMS: atom_id res chain seq x y z
N MET A 1 -19.71 -5.11 22.49
CA MET A 1 -18.85 -6.25 22.07
C MET A 1 -17.56 -5.79 21.40
N ASN A 2 -17.59 -4.83 20.46
CA ASN A 2 -16.37 -4.32 19.85
C ASN A 2 -15.52 -3.49 20.84
N ASP A 3 -16.17 -2.76 21.74
CA ASP A 3 -15.53 -1.79 22.63
C ASP A 3 -14.90 -2.38 23.90
N SER A 4 -15.20 -3.64 24.20
CA SER A 4 -14.67 -4.34 25.39
C SER A 4 -13.41 -5.17 25.13
N VAL A 5 -12.84 -5.10 23.93
CA VAL A 5 -11.66 -5.88 23.56
C VAL A 5 -10.41 -5.11 23.92
N ASP A 6 -9.50 -5.76 24.65
CA ASP A 6 -8.15 -5.24 24.90
C ASP A 6 -7.34 -5.24 23.61
N LEU A 7 -6.73 -4.08 23.29
CA LEU A 7 -5.98 -3.84 22.08
C LEU A 7 -4.46 -3.83 22.30
N SER A 8 -4.00 -4.16 23.48
CA SER A 8 -2.57 -4.12 23.88
C SER A 8 -1.67 -5.05 23.06
N ALA A 9 -2.25 -6.09 22.44
CA ALA A 9 -1.51 -7.00 21.56
C ALA A 9 -1.16 -6.40 20.18
N ILE A 10 -1.78 -5.28 19.80
CA ILE A 10 -1.56 -4.64 18.50
C ILE A 10 -0.28 -3.82 18.53
N ARG A 11 0.67 -4.18 17.66
CA ARG A 11 1.98 -3.51 17.57
C ARG A 11 2.08 -2.52 16.41
N VAL A 12 1.33 -2.74 15.32
CA VAL A 12 1.35 -1.85 14.17
C VAL A 12 -0.07 -1.58 13.71
N GLY A 13 -0.47 -0.31 13.72
CA GLY A 13 -1.76 0.17 13.25
C GLY A 13 -1.71 0.62 11.80
N LEU A 14 -2.70 0.22 11.00
CA LEU A 14 -2.89 0.72 9.64
C LEU A 14 -4.17 1.55 9.62
N HIS A 15 -4.09 2.79 9.15
CA HIS A 15 -5.21 3.72 9.10
C HIS A 15 -5.47 4.19 7.68
N ASP A 16 -6.76 4.40 7.37
CA ASP A 16 -7.20 4.89 6.07
C ASP A 16 -8.61 5.47 6.15
N GLU A 17 -9.06 6.14 5.11
CA GLU A 17 -10.38 6.71 4.96
C GLU A 17 -11.08 6.16 3.72
N ILE A 18 -12.35 5.81 3.84
CA ILE A 18 -13.22 5.47 2.73
C ILE A 18 -14.41 6.42 2.70
N PHE A 19 -14.91 6.76 1.53
CA PHE A 19 -16.04 7.66 1.40
C PHE A 19 -17.30 6.93 0.95
N GLN A 20 -18.41 7.20 1.64
CA GLN A 20 -19.76 6.89 1.20
C GLN A 20 -20.44 8.19 0.77
N GLY A 21 -20.46 8.45 -0.54
CA GLY A 21 -20.80 9.78 -1.04
C GLY A 21 -19.80 10.81 -0.57
N SER A 22 -20.26 11.82 0.20
CA SER A 22 -19.40 12.83 0.84
C SER A 22 -18.99 12.48 2.28
N GLN A 23 -19.58 11.43 2.87
CA GLN A 23 -19.35 11.07 4.27
C GLN A 23 -18.10 10.21 4.41
N PRO A 24 -17.09 10.63 5.20
CA PRO A 24 -15.91 9.83 5.48
C PRO A 24 -16.25 8.70 6.46
N VAL A 25 -15.69 7.53 6.21
CA VAL A 25 -15.67 6.39 7.13
C VAL A 25 -14.22 6.14 7.49
N LEU A 26 -13.90 6.36 8.76
CA LEU A 26 -12.56 6.16 9.30
C LEU A 26 -12.35 4.66 9.55
N ALA A 27 -11.23 4.14 9.13
CA ALA A 27 -10.88 2.73 9.28
C ALA A 27 -9.51 2.55 9.93
N GLY A 28 -9.42 1.58 10.85
CA GLY A 28 -8.17 1.20 11.49
C GLY A 28 -8.09 -0.31 11.71
N ILE A 29 -6.99 -0.94 11.30
CA ILE A 29 -6.77 -2.38 11.46
C ILE A 29 -5.37 -2.69 12.00
N ASP A 30 -5.26 -3.82 12.68
CA ASP A 30 -3.96 -4.41 13.03
C ASP A 30 -3.28 -5.02 11.80
N ALA A 31 -2.03 -4.65 11.59
CA ALA A 31 -1.24 -5.15 10.47
C ALA A 31 -0.99 -6.67 10.53
N THR A 32 -0.98 -7.26 11.72
CA THR A 32 -0.69 -8.69 11.89
C THR A 32 -1.91 -9.57 11.75
N SER A 33 -2.99 -9.26 12.46
CA SER A 33 -4.22 -10.07 12.49
C SER A 33 -5.28 -9.63 11.49
N THR A 34 -5.19 -8.39 10.96
CA THR A 34 -6.24 -7.66 10.26
C THR A 34 -7.48 -7.38 11.11
N TYR A 35 -7.34 -7.42 12.44
CA TYR A 35 -8.41 -7.04 13.35
C TYR A 35 -8.79 -5.58 13.14
N CYS A 36 -10.05 -5.33 12.82
CA CYS A 36 -10.58 -3.98 12.60
C CYS A 36 -10.95 -3.39 13.97
N TYR A 37 -10.12 -2.50 14.51
CA TYR A 37 -10.35 -1.83 15.79
C TYR A 37 -11.09 -0.50 15.65
N LEU A 38 -11.09 0.10 14.46
CA LEU A 38 -11.81 1.34 14.13
C LEU A 38 -12.62 1.15 12.85
N LEU A 39 -13.90 1.47 12.90
CA LEU A 39 -14.77 1.62 11.74
C LEU A 39 -15.91 2.59 12.11
N ALA A 40 -15.75 3.85 11.77
CA ALA A 40 -16.67 4.91 12.18
C ALA A 40 -17.01 5.84 11.01
N ALA A 41 -18.31 6.07 10.79
CA ALA A 41 -18.78 7.10 9.87
C ALA A 41 -18.87 8.42 10.63
N GLU A 42 -18.27 9.46 10.09
CA GLU A 42 -18.18 10.79 10.68
C GLU A 42 -18.59 11.87 9.67
N ASP A 43 -18.92 13.05 10.16
CA ASP A 43 -19.23 14.20 9.30
C ASP A 43 -17.95 14.88 8.79
N HIS A 44 -16.87 14.77 9.57
CA HIS A 44 -15.57 15.36 9.29
C HIS A 44 -14.45 14.33 9.42
N ARG A 45 -13.29 14.67 8.83
CA ARG A 45 -12.06 13.87 8.91
C ARG A 45 -10.88 14.74 9.36
N ASP A 46 -11.18 15.74 10.15
CA ASP A 46 -10.21 16.67 10.67
C ASP A 46 -9.40 16.06 11.83
N ARG A 47 -8.48 16.86 12.36
CA ARG A 47 -7.60 16.50 13.47
C ARG A 47 -8.39 16.06 14.70
N ASP A 48 -9.45 16.77 15.04
CA ASP A 48 -10.16 16.56 16.30
C ASP A 48 -11.02 15.30 16.22
N THR A 49 -11.65 15.05 15.08
CA THR A 49 -12.40 13.81 14.80
C THR A 49 -11.48 12.58 14.94
N TRP A 50 -10.32 12.60 14.28
CA TRP A 50 -9.37 11.50 14.40
C TRP A 50 -8.83 11.37 15.84
N ALA A 51 -8.49 12.48 16.49
CA ALA A 51 -7.96 12.47 17.87
C ALA A 51 -8.92 11.81 18.85
N ILE A 52 -10.23 12.10 18.78
CA ILE A 52 -11.23 11.51 19.66
C ILE A 52 -11.23 9.98 19.54
N HIS A 53 -11.30 9.45 18.33
CA HIS A 53 -11.28 7.99 18.11
C HIS A 53 -9.97 7.35 18.57
N LEU A 54 -8.84 7.97 18.25
CA LEU A 54 -7.52 7.42 18.60
C LEU A 54 -7.24 7.46 20.10
N LEU A 55 -7.74 8.48 20.81
CA LEU A 55 -7.67 8.56 22.27
C LEU A 55 -8.54 7.48 22.94
N ASP A 56 -9.74 7.21 22.42
CA ASP A 56 -10.58 6.11 22.90
C ASP A 56 -9.89 4.76 22.70
N LEU A 57 -9.29 4.53 21.54
CA LEU A 57 -8.50 3.32 21.28
C LEU A 57 -7.28 3.20 22.20
N ARG A 58 -6.60 4.29 22.49
CA ARG A 58 -5.51 4.34 23.48
C ARG A 58 -6.00 3.96 24.87
N ALA A 59 -7.16 4.46 25.30
CA ALA A 59 -7.77 4.07 26.57
C ALA A 59 -8.13 2.57 26.63
N ARG A 60 -8.33 1.92 25.48
CA ARG A 60 -8.56 0.48 25.33
C ARG A 60 -7.27 -0.32 25.17
N GLY A 61 -6.11 0.26 25.42
CA GLY A 61 -4.80 -0.40 25.43
C GLY A 61 -4.04 -0.35 24.10
N LEU A 62 -4.53 0.36 23.06
CA LEU A 62 -3.80 0.47 21.80
C LEU A 62 -2.57 1.40 21.95
N HIS A 63 -1.39 0.81 21.98
CA HIS A 63 -0.09 1.50 22.02
C HIS A 63 0.82 0.93 20.93
N PRO A 64 0.63 1.33 19.66
CA PRO A 64 1.41 0.78 18.56
C PRO A 64 2.85 1.28 18.59
N ASP A 65 3.79 0.45 18.13
CA ASP A 65 5.19 0.82 17.94
C ASP A 65 5.31 1.90 16.85
N TYR A 66 4.50 1.78 15.82
CA TYR A 66 4.30 2.76 14.76
C TYR A 66 2.97 2.51 14.05
N THR A 67 2.55 3.49 13.26
CA THR A 67 1.39 3.35 12.37
C THR A 67 1.80 3.56 10.92
N VAL A 68 0.97 3.11 9.99
CA VAL A 68 1.10 3.40 8.55
C VAL A 68 -0.18 4.08 8.08
N ALA A 69 -0.04 5.22 7.44
CA ALA A 69 -1.16 6.00 6.93
C ALA A 69 -0.75 6.82 5.70
N ASP A 70 -1.75 7.29 4.96
CA ASP A 70 -1.53 8.25 3.90
C ASP A 70 -1.04 9.63 4.45
N ALA A 71 -0.87 10.61 3.55
CA ALA A 71 -0.46 11.96 3.93
C ALA A 71 -1.61 12.83 4.47
N GLY A 72 -2.76 12.25 4.81
CA GLY A 72 -3.93 12.96 5.32
C GLY A 72 -3.60 13.81 6.54
N SER A 73 -3.69 15.14 6.43
CA SER A 73 -3.28 16.07 7.48
C SER A 73 -4.09 15.92 8.76
N GLY A 74 -5.39 15.62 8.66
CA GLY A 74 -6.28 15.39 9.79
C GLY A 74 -5.88 14.16 10.59
N LEU A 75 -5.68 13.03 9.91
CA LEU A 75 -5.25 11.77 10.53
C LEU A 75 -3.90 11.93 11.23
N ARG A 76 -2.89 12.48 10.56
CA ARG A 76 -1.55 12.65 11.13
C ARG A 76 -1.55 13.59 12.34
N ALA A 77 -2.30 14.68 12.26
CA ALA A 77 -2.44 15.62 13.38
C ALA A 77 -3.22 15.00 14.55
N GLY A 78 -4.29 14.24 14.30
CA GLY A 78 -5.03 13.52 15.32
C GLY A 78 -4.19 12.42 15.99
N GLN A 79 -3.40 11.69 15.21
CA GLN A 79 -2.49 10.69 15.76
C GLN A 79 -1.44 11.31 16.69
N LYS A 80 -0.88 12.46 16.32
CA LYS A 80 0.11 13.15 17.17
C LYS A 80 -0.47 13.58 18.52
N ILE A 81 -1.78 13.81 18.59
CA ILE A 81 -2.47 14.07 19.87
C ILE A 81 -2.58 12.77 20.68
N ALA A 82 -3.03 11.68 20.07
CA ALA A 82 -3.23 10.42 20.78
C ALA A 82 -1.91 9.76 21.18
N TRP A 83 -0.93 9.78 20.29
CA TRP A 83 0.38 9.13 20.48
C TRP A 83 1.52 10.06 20.03
N PRO A 84 1.94 11.04 20.84
CA PRO A 84 2.93 12.06 20.46
C PRO A 84 4.28 11.49 20.01
N ASP A 85 4.69 10.37 20.62
CA ASP A 85 6.00 9.74 20.40
C ASP A 85 5.95 8.57 19.40
N THR A 86 4.75 8.18 18.95
CA THR A 86 4.60 7.05 18.01
C THR A 86 4.79 7.53 16.58
N PRO A 87 5.75 6.95 15.82
CA PRO A 87 5.96 7.32 14.43
C PRO A 87 4.76 6.99 13.55
N CYS A 88 4.45 7.87 12.59
CA CYS A 88 3.49 7.61 11.51
C CYS A 88 4.24 7.46 10.19
N HIS A 89 4.38 6.23 9.74
CA HIS A 89 5.04 5.93 8.48
C HIS A 89 4.14 6.26 7.29
N GLY A 90 4.74 6.66 6.17
CA GLY A 90 4.02 6.92 4.93
C GLY A 90 3.51 5.64 4.26
N ASP A 91 2.36 5.75 3.60
CA ASP A 91 1.81 4.66 2.83
C ASP A 91 2.43 4.60 1.43
N VAL A 92 3.24 3.58 1.23
CA VAL A 92 3.90 3.32 -0.06
C VAL A 92 2.89 3.08 -1.20
N PHE A 93 1.72 2.51 -0.91
CA PHE A 93 0.72 2.21 -1.94
C PHE A 93 0.16 3.48 -2.58
N HIS A 94 -0.17 4.49 -1.79
CA HIS A 94 -0.74 5.74 -2.30
C HIS A 94 0.23 6.48 -3.21
N ILE A 95 1.49 6.62 -2.82
CA ILE A 95 2.47 7.31 -3.66
C ILE A 95 2.78 6.55 -4.97
N GLN A 96 2.77 5.22 -4.94
CA GLN A 96 2.87 4.41 -6.14
C GLN A 96 1.67 4.63 -7.07
N GLN A 97 0.46 4.70 -6.53
CA GLN A 97 -0.75 4.97 -7.29
C GLN A 97 -0.75 6.37 -7.93
N GLU A 98 -0.27 7.39 -7.21
CA GLU A 98 -0.11 8.75 -7.79
C GLU A 98 0.85 8.73 -8.98
N PHE A 99 1.97 8.03 -8.85
CA PHE A 99 2.97 7.90 -9.92
C PHE A 99 2.39 7.17 -11.14
N GLU A 100 1.74 6.03 -10.92
CA GLU A 100 1.05 5.25 -11.95
C GLU A 100 -0.04 6.08 -12.67
N THR A 101 -0.77 6.90 -11.92
CA THR A 101 -1.79 7.79 -12.49
C THR A 101 -1.16 8.78 -13.48
N LEU A 102 -0.02 9.36 -13.13
CA LEU A 102 0.71 10.28 -14.00
C LEU A 102 1.22 9.56 -15.27
N VAL A 103 1.80 8.36 -15.14
CA VAL A 103 2.22 7.51 -16.26
C VAL A 103 1.05 7.24 -17.22
N ASN A 104 -0.11 6.88 -16.65
CA ASN A 104 -1.31 6.57 -17.43
C ASN A 104 -1.88 7.79 -18.15
N ILE A 105 -1.78 8.99 -17.57
CA ILE A 105 -2.21 10.24 -18.25
C ILE A 105 -1.38 10.43 -19.51
N TRP A 106 -0.06 10.36 -19.43
CA TRP A 106 0.82 10.54 -20.59
C TRP A 106 0.69 9.42 -21.63
N ALA A 107 0.48 8.19 -21.21
CA ALA A 107 0.17 7.08 -22.11
C ALA A 107 -1.14 7.29 -22.89
N ARG A 108 -2.17 7.86 -22.24
CA ARG A 108 -3.44 8.22 -22.90
C ARG A 108 -3.27 9.39 -23.88
N ILE A 109 -2.45 10.40 -23.54
CA ILE A 109 -2.13 11.51 -24.44
C ILE A 109 -1.45 10.96 -25.69
N ALA A 110 -0.44 10.09 -25.54
CA ALA A 110 0.26 9.44 -26.63
C ALA A 110 -0.70 8.66 -27.55
N SER A 111 -1.55 7.81 -26.97
CA SER A 111 -2.53 7.02 -27.72
C SER A 111 -3.55 7.91 -28.45
N GLY A 112 -4.03 8.98 -27.81
CA GLY A 112 -4.97 9.92 -28.43
C GLY A 112 -4.35 10.72 -29.60
N THR A 113 -3.07 11.12 -29.44
CA THR A 113 -2.32 11.80 -30.51
C THR A 113 -2.05 10.87 -31.67
N ARG A 114 -1.71 9.60 -31.39
CA ARG A 114 -1.56 8.57 -32.40
C ARG A 114 -2.84 8.38 -33.23
N ALA A 115 -3.99 8.25 -32.58
CA ALA A 115 -5.27 8.08 -33.27
C ALA A 115 -5.59 9.28 -34.19
N LYS A 116 -5.28 10.52 -33.76
CA LYS A 116 -5.43 11.72 -34.60
C LYS A 116 -4.51 11.70 -35.81
N ARG A 117 -3.25 11.30 -35.63
CA ARG A 117 -2.26 11.15 -36.69
C ARG A 117 -2.72 10.14 -37.74
N GLU A 118 -3.10 8.94 -37.31
CA GLU A 118 -3.57 7.86 -38.21
C GLU A 118 -4.84 8.27 -38.99
N ALA A 119 -5.75 9.01 -38.34
CA ALA A 119 -6.93 9.56 -39.02
C ALA A 119 -6.54 10.60 -40.07
N LEU A 120 -5.55 11.47 -39.79
CA LEU A 120 -5.06 12.46 -40.74
C LEU A 120 -4.32 11.81 -41.91
N GLU A 121 -3.47 10.82 -41.66
CA GLU A 121 -2.80 10.02 -42.69
C GLU A 121 -3.82 9.35 -43.63
N THR A 122 -4.88 8.75 -43.07
CA THR A 122 -5.96 8.15 -43.85
C THR A 122 -6.68 9.17 -44.74
N ARG A 123 -6.87 10.39 -44.21
CA ARG A 123 -7.46 11.51 -44.98
C ARG A 123 -6.54 11.95 -46.12
N LEU A 124 -5.23 12.04 -45.89
CA LEU A 124 -4.23 12.42 -46.90
C LEU A 124 -4.07 11.35 -47.98
N ALA A 125 -4.20 10.08 -47.63
CA ALA A 125 -4.14 8.97 -48.60
C ALA A 125 -5.33 8.88 -49.59
N ASN A 126 -6.38 9.69 -49.42
CA ASN A 126 -7.55 9.66 -50.25
C ASN A 126 -7.29 10.34 -51.60
N PRO A 127 -7.28 9.60 -52.77
CA PRO A 127 -6.90 10.12 -54.08
C PRO A 127 -7.94 11.11 -54.68
N ARG A 128 -9.14 11.24 -54.13
CA ARG A 128 -10.18 12.16 -54.59
C ARG A 128 -9.98 13.58 -54.09
N ARG A 129 -8.93 13.85 -53.35
CA ARG A 129 -8.68 15.16 -52.74
C ARG A 129 -8.04 16.15 -53.74
N ARG A 130 -8.65 17.29 -53.94
CA ARG A 130 -8.10 18.37 -54.75
C ARG A 130 -7.69 19.51 -53.81
N CYS A 131 -6.38 19.82 -53.80
CA CYS A 131 -5.73 21.03 -53.23
C CYS A 131 -5.65 21.21 -51.70
N HIS A 132 -4.49 21.81 -51.29
CA HIS A 132 -4.06 22.31 -49.99
C HIS A 132 -3.54 21.24 -49.00
N ASP A 133 -2.68 20.34 -49.50
CA ASP A 133 -2.03 19.31 -48.67
C ASP A 133 -0.94 19.88 -47.75
N ASP A 134 -0.39 21.09 -48.05
CA ASP A 134 0.72 21.67 -47.27
C ASP A 134 0.36 21.93 -45.81
N ILE A 135 -0.83 22.50 -45.54
CA ILE A 135 -1.27 22.75 -44.16
C ILE A 135 -1.45 21.44 -43.39
N LEU A 136 -1.98 20.40 -44.03
CA LEU A 136 -2.20 19.11 -43.40
C LEU A 136 -0.88 18.32 -43.22
N MET A 137 0.09 18.53 -44.09
CA MET A 137 1.44 17.98 -43.91
C MET A 137 2.15 18.63 -42.72
N VAL A 138 1.99 19.95 -42.52
CA VAL A 138 2.49 20.62 -41.30
C VAL A 138 1.79 20.10 -40.04
N GLU A 139 0.46 19.94 -40.11
CA GLU A 139 -0.32 19.36 -39.02
C GLU A 139 0.13 17.91 -38.71
N LEU A 140 0.35 17.09 -39.74
CA LEU A 140 0.84 15.72 -39.60
C LEU A 140 2.23 15.69 -38.95
N ALA A 141 3.16 16.55 -39.38
CA ALA A 141 4.48 16.66 -38.77
C ALA A 141 4.40 17.07 -37.29
N ALA A 142 3.51 18.01 -36.96
CA ALA A 142 3.28 18.41 -35.57
C ALA A 142 2.69 17.25 -34.72
N LEU A 143 1.76 16.48 -35.27
CA LEU A 143 1.19 15.30 -34.58
C LEU A 143 2.27 14.21 -34.36
N HIS A 144 3.17 13.97 -35.31
CA HIS A 144 4.30 13.05 -35.12
C HIS A 144 5.19 13.49 -33.96
N GLN A 145 5.54 14.79 -33.88
CA GLN A 145 6.37 15.32 -32.78
C GLN A 145 5.66 15.20 -31.44
N LEU A 146 4.37 15.54 -31.40
CA LEU A 146 3.57 15.44 -30.15
C LEU A 146 3.43 14.00 -29.69
N GLU A 147 3.18 13.05 -30.61
CA GLU A 147 3.11 11.64 -30.28
C GLU A 147 4.44 11.12 -29.74
N ALA A 148 5.55 11.40 -30.42
CA ALA A 148 6.88 11.00 -30.00
C ALA A 148 7.23 11.57 -28.63
N GLY A 149 6.97 12.87 -28.40
CA GLY A 149 7.21 13.52 -27.11
C GLY A 149 6.34 12.93 -25.98
N ALA A 150 5.06 12.63 -26.25
CA ALA A 150 4.20 12.04 -25.26
C ALA A 150 4.60 10.58 -24.91
N HIS A 151 5.03 9.80 -25.91
CA HIS A 151 5.57 8.45 -25.66
C HIS A 151 6.84 8.50 -24.82
N GLN A 152 7.78 9.37 -25.16
CA GLN A 152 9.02 9.52 -24.41
C GLN A 152 8.74 9.87 -22.94
N ARG A 153 7.86 10.84 -22.69
CA ARG A 153 7.47 11.21 -21.32
C ARG A 153 6.83 10.04 -20.56
N ALA A 154 5.93 9.30 -21.20
CA ALA A 154 5.30 8.13 -20.59
C ALA A 154 6.33 7.06 -20.23
N ASP A 155 7.34 6.84 -21.07
CA ASP A 155 8.38 5.83 -20.86
C ASP A 155 9.38 6.26 -19.78
N ASP A 156 9.76 7.53 -19.76
CA ASP A 156 10.62 8.09 -18.71
C ASP A 156 9.95 7.99 -17.35
N LEU A 157 8.72 8.47 -17.23
CA LEU A 157 7.96 8.39 -15.99
C LEU A 157 7.72 6.94 -15.56
N ARG A 158 7.45 6.04 -16.49
CA ARG A 158 7.30 4.61 -16.20
C ARG A 158 8.61 4.00 -15.67
N THR A 159 9.73 4.44 -16.19
CA THR A 159 11.06 4.00 -15.73
C THR A 159 11.32 4.46 -14.31
N LEU A 160 11.07 5.74 -14.00
CA LEU A 160 11.19 6.30 -12.65
C LEU A 160 10.22 5.61 -11.66
N ALA A 161 8.97 5.38 -12.09
CA ALA A 161 7.98 4.65 -11.29
C ALA A 161 8.47 3.23 -10.93
N ARG A 162 9.07 2.51 -11.89
CA ARG A 162 9.63 1.17 -11.64
C ARG A 162 10.81 1.19 -10.68
N TRP A 163 11.70 2.16 -10.80
CA TRP A 163 12.83 2.30 -9.87
C TRP A 163 12.33 2.61 -8.46
N LEU A 164 11.36 3.54 -8.33
CA LEU A 164 10.74 3.82 -7.06
C LEU A 164 10.09 2.56 -6.46
N GLU A 165 9.26 1.86 -7.21
CA GLU A 165 8.55 0.67 -6.74
C GLU A 165 9.50 -0.48 -6.36
N ARG A 166 10.42 -0.82 -7.28
CA ARG A 166 11.21 -2.06 -7.18
C ARG A 166 12.48 -1.90 -6.38
N ASP A 167 13.17 -0.78 -6.54
CA ASP A 167 14.51 -0.61 -6.00
C ASP A 167 14.51 0.21 -4.70
N VAL A 168 13.60 1.17 -4.58
CA VAL A 168 13.50 2.03 -3.40
C VAL A 168 12.47 1.52 -2.40
N LEU A 169 11.21 1.35 -2.83
CA LEU A 169 10.09 1.05 -1.95
C LEU A 169 9.82 -0.45 -1.79
N SER A 170 10.53 -1.33 -2.48
CA SER A 170 10.41 -2.78 -2.27
C SER A 170 10.87 -3.19 -0.88
N LEU A 171 10.15 -4.08 -0.21
CA LEU A 171 10.53 -4.57 1.11
C LEU A 171 11.90 -5.26 1.06
N ALA A 172 12.08 -6.22 0.14
CA ALA A 172 13.37 -6.81 -0.14
C ALA A 172 14.23 -5.86 -1.00
N GLY A 173 15.07 -5.07 -0.38
CA GLY A 173 15.89 -4.08 -1.07
C GLY A 173 17.18 -3.75 -0.30
N PRO A 174 17.94 -2.75 -0.80
CA PRO A 174 19.16 -2.31 -0.13
C PRO A 174 18.85 -1.66 1.22
N GLU A 175 19.87 -1.29 1.95
CA GLU A 175 19.77 -0.57 3.22
C GLU A 175 19.14 0.82 3.04
N ARG A 176 18.63 1.39 4.12
CA ARG A 176 17.92 2.69 4.11
C ARG A 176 18.74 3.79 3.42
N ARG A 177 20.04 3.89 3.70
CA ARG A 177 20.92 4.91 3.11
C ARG A 177 20.94 4.84 1.57
N THR A 178 21.18 3.68 1.01
CA THR A 178 21.17 3.47 -0.44
C THR A 178 19.80 3.78 -1.05
N ARG A 179 18.71 3.42 -0.34
CA ARG A 179 17.35 3.79 -0.79
C ARG A 179 17.14 5.30 -0.79
N GLN A 180 17.67 6.02 0.19
CA GLN A 180 17.60 7.47 0.24
C GLN A 180 18.32 8.10 -0.96
N GLU A 181 19.52 7.65 -1.28
CA GLU A 181 20.30 8.12 -2.43
C GLU A 181 19.53 7.88 -3.75
N MET A 182 18.95 6.69 -3.92
CA MET A 182 18.13 6.37 -5.10
C MET A 182 16.82 7.18 -5.15
N TYR A 183 16.19 7.42 -4.00
CA TYR A 183 14.99 8.23 -3.89
C TYR A 183 15.26 9.67 -4.31
N ASP A 184 16.32 10.27 -3.78
CA ASP A 184 16.75 11.63 -4.10
C ASP A 184 17.03 11.77 -5.59
N PHE A 185 17.72 10.79 -6.20
CA PHE A 185 17.93 10.74 -7.65
C PHE A 185 16.60 10.77 -8.43
N ILE A 186 15.59 9.99 -8.02
CA ILE A 186 14.27 9.99 -8.69
C ILE A 186 13.59 11.36 -8.55
N VAL A 187 13.68 12.00 -7.39
CA VAL A 187 13.14 13.35 -7.16
C VAL A 187 13.83 14.39 -8.04
N ASP A 188 15.15 14.30 -8.20
CA ASP A 188 15.94 15.18 -9.07
C ASP A 188 15.58 14.98 -10.55
N GLU A 189 15.39 13.73 -10.98
CA GLU A 189 14.93 13.43 -12.34
C GLU A 189 13.53 13.98 -12.64
N LEU A 190 12.63 13.94 -11.64
CA LEU A 190 11.33 14.60 -11.76
C LEU A 190 11.46 16.12 -11.82
N HIS A 191 12.40 16.71 -11.07
CA HIS A 191 12.65 18.14 -11.12
C HIS A 191 13.11 18.61 -12.51
N GLN A 192 14.01 17.86 -13.14
CA GLN A 192 14.46 18.17 -14.50
C GLN A 192 13.32 18.16 -15.52
N ARG A 193 12.31 17.30 -15.30
CA ARG A 193 11.13 17.15 -16.19
C ARG A 193 9.92 18.00 -15.78
N GLU A 194 9.99 18.70 -14.66
CA GLU A 194 8.87 19.49 -14.14
C GLU A 194 8.38 20.55 -15.12
N HIS A 195 9.28 21.12 -15.94
CA HIS A 195 8.93 22.11 -16.96
C HIS A 195 7.99 21.57 -18.05
N GLU A 196 7.92 20.26 -18.25
CA GLU A 196 7.09 19.62 -19.27
C GLU A 196 5.59 19.51 -18.85
N ASP A 197 5.34 19.35 -17.55
CA ASP A 197 4.01 19.33 -16.95
C ASP A 197 4.08 19.85 -15.50
N PRO A 198 4.29 21.17 -15.31
CA PRO A 198 4.51 21.74 -13.98
C PRO A 198 3.42 21.42 -12.95
N PRO A 199 2.11 21.41 -13.29
CA PRO A 199 1.08 21.13 -12.31
C PRO A 199 1.10 19.68 -11.82
N ARG A 200 1.37 18.68 -12.69
CA ARG A 200 1.30 17.27 -12.32
C ARG A 200 2.62 16.71 -11.83
N ILE A 201 3.70 16.89 -12.59
CA ILE A 201 5.05 16.44 -12.19
C ILE A 201 5.48 17.18 -10.92
N GLY A 202 5.25 18.50 -10.86
CA GLY A 202 5.55 19.29 -9.69
C GLY A 202 4.75 18.90 -8.45
N ALA A 203 3.48 18.52 -8.60
CA ALA A 203 2.68 18.02 -7.49
C ALA A 203 3.24 16.69 -6.95
N LEU A 204 3.51 15.73 -7.84
CA LEU A 204 4.11 14.43 -7.45
C LEU A 204 5.49 14.62 -6.79
N ARG A 205 6.36 15.46 -7.37
CA ARG A 205 7.67 15.74 -6.79
C ARG A 205 7.57 16.35 -5.40
N ARG A 206 6.69 17.31 -5.18
CA ARG A 206 6.45 17.89 -3.84
C ARG A 206 5.91 16.85 -2.86
N ALA A 207 4.99 15.98 -3.30
CA ALA A 207 4.49 14.90 -2.46
C ALA A 207 5.61 13.96 -2.03
N LEU A 208 6.49 13.56 -2.96
CA LEU A 208 7.66 12.75 -2.67
C LEU A 208 8.62 13.46 -1.69
N LEU A 209 8.96 14.74 -1.92
CA LEU A 209 9.84 15.50 -1.03
C LEU A 209 9.29 15.57 0.40
N ASN A 210 8.01 15.87 0.53
CA ASN A 210 7.37 16.05 1.84
C ASN A 210 7.22 14.73 2.62
N GLN A 211 7.16 13.59 1.95
CA GLN A 211 6.93 12.29 2.55
C GLN A 211 8.18 11.39 2.57
N ARG A 212 9.33 11.89 2.16
CA ARG A 212 10.56 11.12 1.97
C ARG A 212 10.92 10.23 3.16
N ASP A 213 11.04 10.82 4.33
CA ASP A 213 11.48 10.10 5.52
C ASP A 213 10.41 9.14 6.04
N ASP A 214 9.14 9.51 5.94
CA ASP A 214 8.00 8.68 6.32
C ASP A 214 7.86 7.47 5.40
N LEU A 215 8.01 7.65 4.07
CA LEU A 215 7.95 6.56 3.09
C LEU A 215 9.12 5.59 3.22
N LEU A 216 10.28 6.04 3.68
CA LEU A 216 11.47 5.21 3.87
C LEU A 216 11.64 4.70 5.32
N ALA A 217 10.72 5.04 6.23
CA ALA A 217 10.80 4.63 7.63
C ALA A 217 10.79 3.11 7.80
N PHE A 218 9.98 2.38 7.00
CA PHE A 218 9.95 0.92 7.01
C PHE A 218 11.33 0.29 6.75
N ALA A 219 12.18 0.95 5.94
CA ALA A 219 13.50 0.44 5.63
C ALA A 219 14.41 0.48 6.87
N GLY A 220 14.32 1.52 7.69
CA GLY A 220 15.02 1.60 8.98
C GLY A 220 14.59 0.48 9.92
N VAL A 221 13.28 0.28 10.07
CA VAL A 221 12.74 -0.83 10.90
C VAL A 221 13.24 -2.19 10.41
N LEU A 222 13.26 -2.40 9.09
CA LEU A 222 13.77 -3.65 8.53
C LEU A 222 15.28 -3.79 8.76
N ASP A 223 16.06 -2.73 8.59
CA ASP A 223 17.51 -2.74 8.80
C ASP A 223 17.83 -3.14 10.26
N GLU A 224 17.16 -2.55 11.26
CA GLU A 224 17.31 -2.91 12.67
C GLU A 224 17.00 -4.39 12.94
N LYS A 225 15.93 -4.92 12.33
CA LYS A 225 15.58 -6.34 12.44
C LYS A 225 16.64 -7.26 11.82
N LEU A 226 17.15 -6.89 10.64
CA LEU A 226 18.22 -7.67 9.98
C LEU A 226 19.53 -7.62 10.76
N ASP A 227 19.86 -6.48 11.37
CA ASP A 227 21.01 -6.35 12.28
C ASP A 227 20.85 -7.22 13.54
N ALA A 228 19.65 -7.28 14.11
CA ALA A 228 19.36 -8.16 15.23
C ALA A 228 19.52 -9.63 14.86
N ILE A 229 19.03 -10.06 13.68
CA ILE A 229 19.21 -11.42 13.16
C ILE A 229 20.71 -11.73 12.98
N ALA A 230 21.48 -10.81 12.38
CA ALA A 230 22.92 -11.00 12.18
C ALA A 230 23.66 -11.23 13.50
N ARG A 231 23.32 -10.44 14.53
CA ARG A 231 23.91 -10.58 15.87
C ARG A 231 23.50 -11.89 16.55
N THR A 232 22.21 -12.23 16.52
CA THR A 232 21.68 -13.43 17.19
C THR A 232 22.20 -14.72 16.55
N ALA A 233 22.18 -14.79 15.22
CA ALA A 233 22.68 -15.97 14.49
C ALA A 233 24.22 -16.01 14.40
N VAL A 234 24.91 -14.94 14.82
CA VAL A 234 26.37 -14.80 14.64
C VAL A 234 26.76 -15.05 13.18
N VAL A 235 26.14 -14.30 12.28
CA VAL A 235 26.33 -14.37 10.82
C VAL A 235 26.68 -12.96 10.30
N PRO A 236 27.60 -12.80 9.34
CA PRO A 236 27.92 -11.50 8.77
C PRO A 236 26.69 -10.79 8.22
N HIS A 237 26.52 -9.50 8.53
CA HIS A 237 25.36 -8.70 8.14
C HIS A 237 25.09 -8.76 6.62
N HIS A 238 26.13 -8.74 5.77
CA HIS A 238 25.97 -8.79 4.31
C HIS A 238 25.33 -10.10 3.82
N LEU A 239 25.48 -11.23 4.53
CA LEU A 239 24.82 -12.49 4.19
C LEU A 239 23.33 -12.45 4.58
N VAL A 240 22.99 -11.84 5.71
CA VAL A 240 21.59 -11.63 6.11
C VAL A 240 20.89 -10.69 5.11
N ARG A 241 21.56 -9.61 4.70
CA ARG A 241 21.06 -8.70 3.66
C ARG A 241 20.89 -9.41 2.31
N ALA A 242 21.86 -10.21 1.90
CA ALA A 242 21.77 -11.00 0.67
C ALA A 242 20.61 -12.02 0.73
N THR A 243 20.32 -12.57 1.90
CA THR A 243 19.14 -13.43 2.13
C THR A 243 17.85 -12.62 1.92
N CYS A 244 17.75 -11.42 2.48
CA CYS A 244 16.62 -10.52 2.25
C CYS A 244 16.45 -10.20 0.75
N LEU A 245 17.53 -9.86 0.04
CA LEU A 245 17.51 -9.57 -1.40
C LEU A 245 17.09 -10.78 -2.24
N LEU A 246 17.37 -12.00 -1.79
CA LEU A 246 16.98 -13.21 -2.51
C LEU A 246 15.46 -13.38 -2.57
N HIS A 247 14.72 -12.90 -1.57
CA HIS A 247 13.24 -12.89 -1.59
C HIS A 247 12.61 -12.08 -2.74
N ARG A 248 13.37 -11.23 -3.44
CA ARG A 248 12.90 -10.56 -4.67
C ARG A 248 12.80 -11.48 -5.88
N LYS A 249 13.49 -12.62 -5.84
CA LYS A 249 13.58 -13.54 -6.96
C LYS A 249 12.50 -14.59 -6.83
N PRO A 250 11.77 -14.89 -7.93
CA PRO A 250 10.81 -15.99 -7.89
C PRO A 250 11.55 -17.32 -7.68
N ASP A 251 11.00 -18.18 -6.84
CA ASP A 251 11.51 -19.51 -6.53
C ASP A 251 11.58 -20.43 -7.75
N SER A 252 10.81 -20.12 -8.80
CA SER A 252 10.88 -20.80 -10.11
C SER A 252 12.10 -20.42 -10.94
N SER A 253 12.89 -19.40 -10.54
CA SER A 253 14.02 -18.93 -11.36
C SER A 253 15.33 -19.61 -11.01
N THR A 254 16.16 -19.87 -12.02
CA THR A 254 17.54 -20.37 -11.83
C THR A 254 18.39 -19.44 -10.97
N ILE A 255 18.18 -18.12 -11.08
CA ILE A 255 18.91 -17.10 -10.29
C ILE A 255 18.60 -17.25 -8.80
N PHE A 256 17.36 -17.58 -8.44
CA PHE A 256 16.99 -17.87 -7.05
C PHE A 256 17.79 -19.03 -6.49
N TRP A 257 17.82 -20.17 -7.19
CA TRP A 257 18.51 -21.37 -6.72
C TRP A 257 20.03 -21.21 -6.70
N GLN A 258 20.61 -20.45 -7.63
CA GLN A 258 22.03 -20.10 -7.55
C GLN A 258 22.32 -19.25 -6.31
N GLY A 259 21.49 -18.24 -6.01
CA GLY A 259 21.59 -17.43 -4.80
C GLY A 259 21.42 -18.24 -3.53
N TRP A 260 20.40 -19.11 -3.50
CA TRP A 260 20.11 -20.02 -2.41
C TRP A 260 21.31 -20.92 -2.07
N ASN A 261 21.85 -21.63 -3.07
CA ASN A 261 22.98 -22.53 -2.88
C ASN A 261 24.23 -21.78 -2.41
N ARG A 262 24.49 -20.58 -2.94
CA ARG A 262 25.62 -19.72 -2.50
C ARG A 262 25.47 -19.33 -1.02
N LEU A 263 24.30 -18.87 -0.61
CA LEU A 263 24.04 -18.47 0.76
C LEU A 263 24.07 -19.67 1.71
N HIS A 264 23.49 -20.80 1.30
CA HIS A 264 23.56 -22.05 2.06
C HIS A 264 25.02 -22.52 2.26
N ALA A 265 25.86 -22.46 1.21
CA ALA A 265 27.26 -22.80 1.30
C ALA A 265 28.03 -21.84 2.24
N ALA A 266 27.71 -20.54 2.23
CA ALA A 266 28.35 -19.55 3.07
C ALA A 266 27.96 -19.61 4.54
N MET A 267 26.72 -19.98 4.87
CA MET A 267 26.17 -19.99 6.24
C MET A 267 26.07 -21.41 6.85
N GLY A 268 26.15 -22.44 6.03
CA GLY A 268 26.03 -23.83 6.47
C GLY A 268 24.70 -24.10 7.19
N ARG A 269 24.76 -24.72 8.36
CA ARG A 269 23.57 -25.11 9.16
C ARG A 269 22.71 -23.92 9.60
N LYS A 270 23.26 -22.70 9.68
CA LYS A 270 22.55 -21.48 10.10
C LYS A 270 21.64 -20.93 9.01
N PHE A 271 21.81 -21.34 7.76
CA PHE A 271 21.08 -20.77 6.62
C PHE A 271 19.57 -20.84 6.78
N HIS A 272 19.01 -21.99 7.14
CA HIS A 272 17.57 -22.16 7.27
C HIS A 272 16.96 -21.34 8.41
N GLU A 273 17.68 -21.21 9.52
CA GLU A 273 17.29 -20.36 10.65
C GLU A 273 17.28 -18.88 10.23
N VAL A 274 18.36 -18.42 9.57
CA VAL A 274 18.45 -17.04 9.05
C VAL A 274 17.38 -16.79 8.01
N TRP A 275 17.12 -17.73 7.09
CA TRP A 275 16.04 -17.62 6.10
C TRP A 275 14.68 -17.44 6.76
N ALA A 276 14.34 -18.25 7.73
CA ALA A 276 13.07 -18.18 8.47
C ALA A 276 12.96 -16.85 9.23
N ALA A 277 14.02 -16.43 9.93
CA ALA A 277 14.04 -15.18 10.68
C ALA A 277 13.91 -13.95 9.76
N VAL A 278 14.58 -13.93 8.60
CA VAL A 278 14.46 -12.87 7.60
C VAL A 278 13.05 -12.84 7.01
N SER A 279 12.47 -14.00 6.67
CA SER A 279 11.08 -14.10 6.19
C SER A 279 10.09 -13.52 7.20
N GLN A 280 10.27 -13.84 8.49
CA GLN A 280 9.46 -13.32 9.59
C GLN A 280 9.63 -11.81 9.75
N ALA A 281 10.88 -11.31 9.73
CA ALA A 281 11.18 -9.88 9.82
C ALA A 281 10.51 -9.09 8.70
N MET A 282 10.57 -9.58 7.47
CA MET A 282 9.88 -8.99 6.31
C MET A 282 8.35 -9.03 6.49
N GLY A 283 7.79 -10.17 6.90
CA GLY A 283 6.35 -10.32 7.12
C GLY A 283 5.78 -9.44 8.23
N SER A 284 6.63 -9.07 9.21
CA SER A 284 6.28 -8.19 10.34
C SER A 284 6.69 -6.73 10.14
N THR A 285 7.02 -6.31 8.91
CA THR A 285 7.37 -4.92 8.58
C THR A 285 6.43 -4.39 7.49
N PRO A 286 5.19 -4.02 7.84
CA PRO A 286 4.27 -3.43 6.89
C PRO A 286 4.78 -2.06 6.44
N ARG A 287 4.59 -1.76 5.14
CA ARG A 287 5.00 -0.51 4.49
C ARG A 287 3.86 0.17 3.74
N SER A 288 2.69 -0.45 3.74
CA SER A 288 1.52 0.08 3.06
C SER A 288 0.24 -0.32 3.78
N SER A 289 -0.78 0.47 3.58
CA SER A 289 -2.15 0.21 4.05
C SER A 289 -2.89 -0.83 3.20
N SER A 290 -2.22 -1.59 2.34
CA SER A 290 -2.86 -2.53 1.40
C SER A 290 -3.85 -3.51 2.06
N MET A 291 -3.68 -3.81 3.35
CA MET A 291 -4.64 -4.61 4.10
C MET A 291 -5.89 -3.81 4.49
N VAL A 292 -5.75 -2.50 4.78
CA VAL A 292 -6.91 -1.60 4.96
C VAL A 292 -7.64 -1.44 3.63
N GLU A 293 -6.92 -1.31 2.52
CA GLU A 293 -7.52 -1.27 1.18
C GLU A 293 -8.33 -2.54 0.87
N ASN A 294 -7.88 -3.70 1.31
CA ASN A 294 -8.68 -4.93 1.21
C ASN A 294 -9.97 -4.83 2.05
N LEU A 295 -9.89 -4.31 3.28
CA LEU A 295 -11.07 -4.01 4.09
C LEU A 295 -11.99 -3.02 3.38
N ASN A 296 -11.44 -1.91 2.87
CA ASN A 296 -12.16 -0.88 2.14
C ASN A 296 -12.87 -1.44 0.89
N SER A 297 -12.23 -2.32 0.13
CA SER A 297 -12.83 -2.99 -1.01
C SER A 297 -14.06 -3.84 -0.61
N ARG A 298 -13.97 -4.55 0.51
CA ARG A 298 -15.09 -5.33 1.07
C ARG A 298 -16.20 -4.42 1.59
N LEU A 299 -15.84 -3.32 2.26
CA LEU A 299 -16.79 -2.30 2.72
C LEU A 299 -17.53 -1.66 1.54
N ARG A 300 -16.84 -1.27 0.47
CA ARG A 300 -17.46 -0.70 -0.73
C ARG A 300 -18.56 -1.61 -1.27
N THR A 301 -18.34 -2.92 -1.31
CA THR A 301 -19.38 -3.88 -1.72
C THR A 301 -20.62 -3.82 -0.83
N CYS A 302 -20.45 -3.63 0.47
CA CYS A 302 -21.56 -3.48 1.40
C CYS A 302 -22.19 -2.07 1.33
N LEU A 303 -21.39 -1.02 1.13
CA LEU A 303 -21.83 0.37 1.05
C LEU A 303 -22.59 0.67 -0.24
N THR A 304 -22.22 0.08 -1.39
CA THR A 304 -22.92 0.27 -2.67
C THR A 304 -24.37 -0.20 -2.65
N LEU A 305 -24.72 -1.09 -1.73
CA LEU A 305 -26.10 -1.57 -1.53
C LEU A 305 -26.96 -0.57 -0.73
N ARG A 306 -26.36 0.49 -0.17
CA ARG A 306 -27.05 1.51 0.63
C ARG A 306 -26.80 2.90 0.09
N ARG A 307 -27.87 3.69 -0.07
CA ARG A 307 -27.77 5.09 -0.51
C ARG A 307 -27.31 6.04 0.61
N HIS A 308 -27.70 5.75 1.85
CA HIS A 308 -27.39 6.57 3.02
C HIS A 308 -26.98 5.69 4.19
N LEU A 309 -26.11 6.21 5.06
CA LEU A 309 -25.70 5.57 6.31
C LEU A 309 -26.59 5.95 7.50
N ASP A 310 -27.87 6.29 7.26
CA ASP A 310 -28.81 6.57 8.34
C ASP A 310 -28.85 5.39 9.30
N GLY A 311 -28.56 5.63 10.58
CA GLY A 311 -28.27 4.58 11.56
C GLY A 311 -26.90 3.91 11.41
N GLY A 312 -25.98 4.53 10.67
CA GLY A 312 -24.68 4.00 10.24
C GLY A 312 -23.80 3.45 11.37
N LYS A 313 -23.83 4.06 12.55
CA LYS A 313 -23.00 3.60 13.70
C LYS A 313 -23.32 2.14 14.07
N THR A 314 -24.59 1.78 14.18
CA THR A 314 -25.01 0.41 14.55
C THR A 314 -24.64 -0.60 13.46
N TRP A 315 -24.86 -0.23 12.19
CA TRP A 315 -24.59 -1.12 11.07
C TRP A 315 -23.08 -1.31 10.83
N LEU A 316 -22.29 -0.24 10.90
CA LEU A 316 -20.83 -0.34 10.83
C LEU A 316 -20.27 -1.16 11.99
N GLY A 317 -20.82 -1.01 13.20
CA GLY A 317 -20.46 -1.83 14.34
C GLY A 317 -20.75 -3.33 14.13
N LEU A 318 -21.86 -3.67 13.44
CA LEU A 318 -22.17 -5.04 13.07
C LEU A 318 -21.23 -5.57 11.97
N LEU A 319 -20.87 -4.75 10.98
CA LEU A 319 -19.87 -5.13 9.96
C LEU A 319 -18.50 -5.32 10.57
N GLN A 320 -18.08 -4.41 11.45
CA GLN A 320 -16.81 -4.54 12.19
C GLN A 320 -16.79 -5.84 13.00
N PHE A 321 -17.87 -6.14 13.72
CA PHE A 321 -18.01 -7.39 14.43
C PHE A 321 -17.89 -8.60 13.48
N PHE A 322 -18.62 -8.59 12.37
CA PHE A 322 -18.58 -9.67 11.39
C PHE A 322 -17.18 -9.87 10.81
N PHE A 323 -16.50 -8.80 10.41
CA PHE A 323 -15.13 -8.88 9.86
C PHE A 323 -14.16 -9.44 10.88
N ASN A 324 -14.29 -9.07 12.14
CA ASN A 324 -13.40 -9.52 13.21
C ASN A 324 -13.60 -10.97 13.64
N HIS A 325 -14.81 -11.52 13.46
CA HIS A 325 -15.16 -12.88 13.94
C HIS A 325 -15.34 -13.90 12.80
N ARG A 326 -15.36 -13.46 11.53
CA ARG A 326 -15.39 -14.38 10.40
C ARG A 326 -14.02 -15.01 10.17
N ARG A 327 -13.98 -16.34 10.14
CA ARG A 327 -12.75 -17.09 9.91
C ARG A 327 -12.28 -16.99 8.45
N PHE A 328 -10.96 -16.92 8.25
CA PHE A 328 -10.35 -16.95 6.93
C PHE A 328 -10.52 -18.33 6.30
N VAL A 329 -11.24 -18.41 5.19
CA VAL A 329 -11.37 -19.65 4.40
C VAL A 329 -10.06 -19.94 3.66
N ARG A 330 -9.38 -18.88 3.18
CA ARG A 330 -8.09 -18.92 2.50
C ARG A 330 -7.26 -17.71 2.92
N SER A 331 -5.96 -17.90 3.10
CA SER A 331 -5.02 -16.83 3.38
C SER A 331 -3.68 -17.15 2.74
N ARG A 332 -2.95 -16.11 2.28
CA ARG A 332 -1.54 -16.25 1.88
C ARG A 332 -0.66 -16.57 3.09
N CYS A 333 -1.05 -16.13 4.28
CA CYS A 333 -0.43 -16.50 5.54
C CYS A 333 -1.17 -17.74 6.09
N GLY A 334 -0.54 -18.92 6.01
CA GLY A 334 -1.15 -20.20 6.38
C GLY A 334 -1.67 -20.23 7.82
N GLU A 335 -0.99 -19.55 8.74
CA GLU A 335 -1.33 -19.48 10.16
C GLU A 335 -2.69 -18.78 10.42
N ARG A 336 -3.18 -17.97 9.49
CA ARG A 336 -4.49 -17.31 9.57
C ARG A 336 -5.64 -18.22 9.10
N THR A 337 -5.36 -19.22 8.26
CA THR A 337 -6.40 -20.08 7.68
C THR A 337 -7.15 -20.84 8.78
N GLY A 338 -8.48 -20.77 8.75
CA GLY A 338 -9.35 -21.37 9.77
C GLY A 338 -9.52 -20.56 11.05
N LYS A 339 -8.78 -19.46 11.23
CA LYS A 339 -8.91 -18.51 12.35
C LYS A 339 -9.60 -17.22 11.91
N SER A 340 -10.19 -16.50 12.85
CA SER A 340 -10.70 -15.15 12.63
C SER A 340 -9.62 -14.09 12.96
N PRO A 341 -9.76 -12.84 12.49
CA PRO A 341 -8.89 -11.75 12.91
C PRO A 341 -8.78 -11.62 14.44
N ARG A 342 -9.89 -11.78 15.17
CA ARG A 342 -9.91 -11.76 16.62
C ARG A 342 -9.12 -12.92 17.22
N GLU A 343 -9.30 -14.15 16.73
CA GLU A 343 -8.55 -15.33 17.19
C GLU A 343 -7.05 -15.17 16.95
N VAL A 344 -6.65 -14.57 15.83
CA VAL A 344 -5.23 -14.28 15.53
C VAL A 344 -4.66 -13.22 16.48
N MET A 345 -5.42 -12.15 16.75
CA MET A 345 -4.99 -11.05 17.60
C MET A 345 -4.87 -11.48 19.07
N THR A 346 -5.88 -12.19 19.59
CA THR A 346 -5.97 -12.52 21.01
C THR A 346 -5.31 -13.85 21.38
N GLY A 347 -5.04 -14.71 20.40
CA GLY A 347 -4.60 -16.08 20.64
C GLY A 347 -5.71 -17.03 21.18
N HIS A 348 -6.92 -16.53 21.36
CA HIS A 348 -8.04 -17.27 21.97
C HIS A 348 -9.13 -17.57 20.95
N ASN A 349 -9.58 -18.83 20.93
CA ASN A 349 -10.72 -19.26 20.10
C ASN A 349 -12.03 -18.67 20.62
N HIS A 350 -12.97 -18.46 19.71
CA HIS A 350 -14.34 -18.05 20.04
C HIS A 350 -15.37 -18.90 19.29
N PRO A 351 -16.63 -18.98 19.78
CA PRO A 351 -17.73 -19.61 19.06
C PRO A 351 -17.99 -18.93 17.70
N HIS A 352 -18.77 -19.60 16.84
CA HIS A 352 -19.16 -19.01 15.57
C HIS A 352 -19.83 -17.64 15.81
N TRP A 353 -19.55 -16.67 14.91
CA TRP A 353 -20.02 -15.27 15.07
C TRP A 353 -21.55 -15.16 15.23
N LEU A 354 -22.35 -16.02 14.58
CA LEU A 354 -23.81 -16.06 14.79
C LEU A 354 -24.17 -16.49 16.22
N THR A 355 -23.45 -17.46 16.78
CA THR A 355 -23.63 -17.89 18.18
C THR A 355 -23.33 -16.75 19.15
N LEU A 356 -22.31 -15.95 18.87
CA LEU A 356 -21.97 -14.76 19.66
C LEU A 356 -23.07 -13.69 19.62
N LEU A 357 -23.84 -13.64 18.53
CA LEU A 357 -25.01 -12.75 18.39
C LEU A 357 -26.29 -13.35 19.01
N GLY A 358 -26.23 -14.52 19.65
CA GLY A 358 -27.41 -15.17 20.25
C GLY A 358 -28.30 -15.89 19.24
N LEU A 359 -27.89 -16.04 17.98
CA LEU A 359 -28.68 -16.71 16.93
C LEU A 359 -28.51 -18.23 16.92
N GLY A 360 -27.75 -18.78 17.89
CA GLY A 360 -27.50 -20.22 18.03
C GLY A 360 -26.63 -20.82 16.91
N PRO A 361 -26.29 -22.12 17.02
CA PRO A 361 -25.63 -22.82 15.93
C PRO A 361 -26.61 -22.98 14.76
N LEU A 362 -26.11 -22.72 13.53
CA LEU A 362 -26.85 -23.04 12.32
C LEU A 362 -27.16 -24.53 12.31
N GLN A 363 -28.45 -24.88 12.43
CA GLN A 363 -28.87 -26.25 12.21
C GLN A 363 -28.89 -26.49 10.69
N PRO A 364 -28.32 -27.60 10.17
CA PRO A 364 -28.54 -27.96 8.79
C PRO A 364 -30.04 -28.11 8.53
N LEU A 365 -30.50 -27.44 7.45
CA LEU A 365 -31.86 -27.70 6.95
C LEU A 365 -31.97 -29.21 6.74
N ARG A 366 -32.87 -29.87 7.51
CA ARG A 366 -33.25 -31.23 7.21
C ARG A 366 -34.04 -31.16 5.89
N VAL A 367 -33.41 -31.58 4.79
CA VAL A 367 -34.10 -31.81 3.52
C VAL A 367 -34.94 -33.07 3.64
#